data_fab18c042169b1482251fa72e2b835fa
#
_entry.id   fab18c042169b1482251fa72e2b835fa
#
_cell.length_a   1.000
_cell.length_b   1.000
_cell.length_c   1.000
_cell.angle_alpha   90.00
_cell.angle_beta   90.00
_cell.angle_gamma   90.00
#
_symmetry.space_group_name_H-M   'P 1'
#
loop_
_entity.id
_entity.type
_entity.pdbx_description
1 polymer ?
#
loop_
_entity_poly.entity_id
_entity_poly.type
_entity_poly.pdbx_seq_one_letter_code
_entity_poly.pdbx_strand_id
1 'polypeptide(L)'
;GDTIGRFRNLLVKNGLQEKLFAQVVTALTEQGLILKKGTIVDSTIISAPSSTKNKEKKRDPDAHQVKKGNTWHFGYKAHVGVDKDSGLVHTVEATPANVHDVTQTSSLLTGEEDVVYGDSGYLGAGNREDAIVRNKSGRKIKYKINRRPSQLKKLSKSGQYAAKKAEHAKSSVRAKVEHVFGVVKKQLQFRKTRYRGLEKQRAKFNIMFALANLLLAD
;
A
#
# COMPACT_ATOMS: atom_id res chain seq x y z
N GLY A 1 -26.45 -17.98 -0.63
CA GLY A 1 -25.52 -16.95 -0.05
C GLY A 1 -24.64 -17.51 1.07
N ASP A 2 -25.13 -18.49 1.81
CA ASP A 2 -24.47 -19.01 3.01
C ASP A 2 -23.20 -19.83 2.69
N THR A 3 -23.24 -20.68 1.67
CA THR A 3 -22.10 -21.53 1.26
C THR A 3 -20.85 -20.69 0.89
N ILE A 4 -21.01 -19.63 0.10
CA ILE A 4 -19.92 -18.72 -0.27
C ILE A 4 -19.37 -18.02 0.98
N GLY A 5 -20.25 -17.62 1.89
CA GLY A 5 -19.85 -17.02 3.17
C GLY A 5 -19.05 -17.97 4.05
N ARG A 6 -19.48 -19.22 4.19
CA ARG A 6 -18.77 -20.28 4.93
C ARG A 6 -17.40 -20.58 4.31
N PHE A 7 -17.36 -20.76 3.00
CA PHE A 7 -16.11 -21.01 2.28
C PHE A 7 -15.10 -19.87 2.49
N ARG A 8 -15.52 -18.61 2.31
CA ARG A 8 -14.67 -17.45 2.59
C ARG A 8 -14.15 -17.45 4.03
N ASN A 9 -15.02 -17.69 5.02
CA ASN A 9 -14.61 -17.71 6.42
C ASN A 9 -13.61 -18.85 6.71
N LEU A 10 -13.74 -19.99 6.05
CA LEU A 10 -12.79 -21.08 6.11
C LEU A 10 -11.42 -20.65 5.55
N LEU A 11 -11.40 -19.96 4.41
CA LEU A 11 -10.16 -19.43 3.82
C LEU A 11 -9.48 -18.44 4.78
N VAL A 12 -10.25 -17.49 5.36
CA VAL A 12 -9.73 -16.51 6.33
C VAL A 12 -9.13 -17.21 7.54
N LYS A 13 -9.88 -18.14 8.15
CA LYS A 13 -9.43 -18.89 9.34
C LYS A 13 -8.11 -19.65 9.13
N ASN A 14 -7.84 -20.08 7.90
CA ASN A 14 -6.63 -20.84 7.56
C ASN A 14 -5.52 -19.98 6.92
N GLY A 15 -5.71 -18.66 6.81
CA GLY A 15 -4.73 -17.73 6.19
C GLY A 15 -4.42 -18.06 4.73
N LEU A 16 -5.38 -18.64 4.00
CA LEU A 16 -5.13 -19.12 2.64
C LEU A 16 -5.04 -17.99 1.61
N GLN A 17 -5.62 -16.82 1.89
CA GLN A 17 -5.53 -15.65 1.02
C GLN A 17 -4.13 -15.05 1.03
N GLU A 18 -3.50 -14.98 2.19
CA GLU A 18 -2.10 -14.55 2.36
C GLU A 18 -1.14 -15.52 1.66
N LYS A 19 -1.37 -16.82 1.83
CA LYS A 19 -0.59 -17.85 1.14
C LYS A 19 -0.73 -17.76 -0.37
N LEU A 20 -1.94 -17.55 -0.88
CA LEU A 20 -2.18 -17.38 -2.31
C LEU A 20 -1.46 -16.14 -2.87
N PHE A 21 -1.54 -15.00 -2.16
CA PHE A 21 -0.79 -13.80 -2.55
C PHE A 21 0.72 -14.08 -2.59
N ALA A 22 1.25 -14.73 -1.56
CA ALA A 22 2.66 -15.08 -1.49
C ALA A 22 3.09 -15.99 -2.65
N GLN A 23 2.27 -16.98 -3.01
CA GLN A 23 2.54 -17.85 -4.16
C GLN A 23 2.57 -17.08 -5.49
N VAL A 24 1.61 -16.15 -5.71
CA VAL A 24 1.62 -15.29 -6.89
C VAL A 24 2.88 -14.43 -6.94
N VAL A 25 3.28 -13.81 -5.82
CA VAL A 25 4.51 -13.02 -5.73
C VAL A 25 5.75 -13.89 -6.00
N THR A 26 5.80 -15.11 -5.48
CA THR A 26 6.90 -16.05 -5.71
C THR A 26 7.00 -16.39 -7.20
N ALA A 27 5.91 -16.80 -7.84
CA ALA A 27 5.89 -17.12 -9.26
C ALA A 27 6.34 -15.94 -10.14
N LEU A 28 5.88 -14.72 -9.85
CA LEU A 28 6.30 -13.51 -10.57
C LEU A 28 7.77 -13.15 -10.30
N THR A 29 8.31 -13.47 -9.13
CA THR A 29 9.71 -13.29 -8.79
C THR A 29 10.59 -14.29 -9.57
N GLU A 30 10.19 -15.54 -9.65
CA GLU A 30 10.88 -16.61 -10.41
C GLU A 30 10.89 -16.31 -11.91
N GLN A 31 9.85 -15.67 -12.43
CA GLN A 31 9.80 -15.17 -13.82
C GLN A 31 10.63 -13.89 -14.04
N GLY A 32 11.28 -13.34 -13.01
CA GLY A 32 12.07 -12.12 -13.10
C GLY A 32 11.25 -10.83 -13.22
N LEU A 33 9.94 -10.88 -13.00
CA LEU A 33 9.06 -9.72 -13.07
C LEU A 33 9.08 -8.87 -11.78
N ILE A 34 9.36 -9.47 -10.63
CA ILE A 34 9.53 -8.77 -9.35
C ILE A 34 10.99 -8.90 -8.92
N LEU A 35 11.74 -7.79 -8.97
CA LEU A 35 13.18 -7.77 -8.70
C LEU A 35 13.53 -7.44 -7.25
N LYS A 36 12.65 -6.78 -6.51
CA LYS A 36 12.80 -6.31 -5.12
C LYS A 36 14.02 -5.41 -4.87
N LYS A 37 14.66 -4.91 -5.93
CA LYS A 37 15.81 -3.99 -5.87
C LYS A 37 15.45 -2.57 -5.44
N GLY A 38 14.19 -2.22 -5.56
CA GLY A 38 13.65 -0.96 -5.09
C GLY A 38 12.14 -1.05 -4.93
N THR A 39 11.63 -0.42 -3.86
CA THR A 39 10.22 -0.48 -3.49
C THR A 39 9.60 0.91 -3.49
N ILE A 40 8.41 1.02 -4.08
CA ILE A 40 7.52 2.16 -3.94
C ILE A 40 6.55 1.81 -2.80
N VAL A 41 6.52 2.63 -1.74
CA VAL A 41 5.55 2.50 -0.66
C VAL A 41 4.44 3.52 -0.82
N ASP A 42 3.19 3.06 -0.75
CA ASP A 42 2.02 3.93 -0.82
C ASP A 42 0.82 3.26 -0.13
N SER A 43 -0.25 4.02 0.07
CA SER A 43 -1.47 3.50 0.67
C SER A 43 -2.72 3.98 -0.05
N THR A 44 -3.77 3.17 0.03
CA THR A 44 -5.07 3.55 -0.52
C THR A 44 -6.18 3.28 0.49
N ILE A 45 -7.16 4.20 0.57
CA ILE A 45 -8.31 4.07 1.45
C ILE A 45 -9.37 3.23 0.74
N ILE A 46 -9.88 2.23 1.45
CA ILE A 46 -11.06 1.44 1.08
C ILE A 46 -12.15 1.77 2.10
N SER A 47 -13.24 2.37 1.61
CA SER A 47 -14.33 2.82 2.47
C SER A 47 -15.07 1.63 3.10
N ALA A 48 -15.50 1.79 4.35
CA ALA A 48 -16.40 0.87 5.04
C ALA A 48 -17.81 1.49 5.17
N PRO A 49 -18.87 0.67 5.33
CA PRO A 49 -20.20 1.18 5.61
C PRO A 49 -20.22 2.00 6.90
N SER A 50 -20.62 3.27 6.81
CA SER A 50 -20.72 4.18 7.97
C SER A 50 -22.09 4.12 8.65
N SER A 51 -23.06 3.41 8.07
CA SER A 51 -24.43 3.28 8.60
C SER A 51 -24.46 2.45 9.88
N THR A 52 -25.28 2.88 10.83
CA THR A 52 -25.62 2.13 12.04
C THR A 52 -26.96 1.38 11.92
N LYS A 53 -27.58 1.38 10.73
CA LYS A 53 -28.83 0.66 10.44
C LYS A 53 -28.55 -0.85 10.25
N ASN A 54 -28.04 -1.49 11.28
CA ASN A 54 -27.79 -2.94 11.34
C ASN A 54 -28.33 -3.46 12.67
N LYS A 55 -28.38 -4.80 12.82
CA LYS A 55 -28.92 -5.46 14.02
C LYS A 55 -28.26 -4.97 15.32
N GLU A 56 -26.95 -4.70 15.27
CA GLU A 56 -26.17 -4.26 16.43
C GLU A 56 -26.18 -2.75 16.64
N LYS A 57 -26.78 -1.97 15.73
CA LYS A 57 -26.79 -0.49 15.72
C LYS A 57 -25.40 0.15 15.89
N LYS A 58 -24.34 -0.54 15.45
CA LYS A 58 -22.94 -0.12 15.61
C LYS A 58 -22.22 -0.15 14.26
N ARG A 59 -21.26 0.77 14.11
CA ARG A 59 -20.29 0.72 13.00
C ARG A 59 -19.30 -0.43 13.22
N ASP A 60 -18.48 -0.68 12.20
CA ASP A 60 -17.36 -1.61 12.32
C ASP A 60 -16.32 -1.06 13.31
N PRO A 61 -16.02 -1.76 14.44
CA PRO A 61 -15.10 -1.27 15.46
C PRO A 61 -13.64 -1.18 14.97
N ASP A 62 -13.26 -1.97 13.99
CA ASP A 62 -11.90 -1.99 13.45
C ASP A 62 -11.67 -0.92 12.36
N ALA A 63 -12.76 -0.31 11.85
CA ALA A 63 -12.67 0.76 10.86
C ALA A 63 -12.63 2.14 11.55
N HIS A 64 -11.75 3.03 11.05
CA HIS A 64 -11.61 4.36 11.61
C HIS A 64 -11.77 5.47 10.58
N GLN A 65 -11.93 6.70 11.07
CA GLN A 65 -12.02 7.88 10.23
C GLN A 65 -10.64 8.48 9.95
N VAL A 66 -10.46 8.98 8.74
CA VAL A 66 -9.29 9.78 8.34
C VAL A 66 -9.74 10.92 7.45
N LYS A 67 -9.13 12.08 7.61
CA LYS A 67 -9.34 13.24 6.73
C LYS A 67 -8.29 13.24 5.61
N LYS A 68 -8.75 13.27 4.35
CA LYS A 68 -7.88 13.45 3.18
C LYS A 68 -8.36 14.68 2.40
N GLY A 69 -7.53 15.72 2.37
CA GLY A 69 -7.99 17.03 1.91
C GLY A 69 -9.12 17.55 2.79
N ASN A 70 -10.24 17.91 2.19
CA ASN A 70 -11.45 18.36 2.91
C ASN A 70 -12.48 17.26 3.14
N THR A 71 -12.21 16.02 2.76
CA THR A 71 -13.17 14.91 2.84
C THR A 71 -12.78 13.94 3.94
N TRP A 72 -13.79 13.55 4.75
CA TRP A 72 -13.67 12.49 5.74
C TRP A 72 -13.98 11.12 5.11
N HIS A 73 -13.13 10.16 5.37
CA HIS A 73 -13.29 8.77 4.96
C HIS A 73 -13.38 7.89 6.20
N PHE A 74 -14.32 6.95 6.21
CA PHE A 74 -14.43 5.91 7.23
C PHE A 74 -14.12 4.57 6.59
N GLY A 75 -13.16 3.83 7.12
CA GLY A 75 -12.76 2.54 6.54
C GLY A 75 -11.37 2.07 6.97
N TYR A 76 -10.68 1.50 6.01
CA TYR A 76 -9.38 0.87 6.16
C TYR A 76 -8.39 1.44 5.15
N LYS A 77 -7.10 1.29 5.43
CA LYS A 77 -6.03 1.50 4.47
C LYS A 77 -5.46 0.15 4.03
N ALA A 78 -5.23 0.02 2.74
CA ALA A 78 -4.32 -0.96 2.18
C ALA A 78 -2.99 -0.26 1.91
N HIS A 79 -1.95 -0.63 2.64
CA HIS A 79 -0.58 -0.20 2.40
C HIS A 79 0.07 -1.24 1.50
N VAL A 80 0.85 -0.79 0.52
CA VAL A 80 1.49 -1.67 -0.46
C VAL A 80 2.96 -1.35 -0.63
N GLY A 81 3.77 -2.40 -0.75
CA GLY A 81 5.12 -2.36 -1.30
C GLY A 81 5.07 -2.82 -2.75
N VAL A 82 5.48 -1.95 -3.66
CA VAL A 82 5.42 -2.17 -5.12
C VAL A 82 6.82 -2.15 -5.69
N ASP A 83 7.15 -3.13 -6.52
CA ASP A 83 8.43 -3.15 -7.21
C ASP A 83 8.56 -1.93 -8.14
N LYS A 84 9.69 -1.20 -8.02
CA LYS A 84 9.90 0.06 -8.76
C LYS A 84 10.03 -0.15 -10.28
N ASP A 85 10.44 -1.33 -10.73
CA ASP A 85 10.71 -1.60 -12.13
C ASP A 85 9.47 -2.14 -12.85
N SER A 86 8.80 -3.15 -12.30
CA SER A 86 7.59 -3.73 -12.89
C SER A 86 6.30 -3.01 -12.50
N GLY A 87 6.24 -2.40 -11.32
CA GLY A 87 4.99 -1.87 -10.77
C GLY A 87 4.10 -2.93 -10.11
N LEU A 88 4.59 -4.16 -9.92
CA LEU A 88 3.86 -5.25 -9.29
C LEU A 88 3.99 -5.19 -7.76
N VAL A 89 2.94 -5.59 -7.07
CA VAL A 89 2.86 -5.57 -5.60
C VAL A 89 3.55 -6.80 -5.03
N HIS A 90 4.51 -6.61 -4.14
CA HIS A 90 5.16 -7.72 -3.43
C HIS A 90 4.77 -7.80 -1.95
N THR A 91 4.22 -6.73 -1.36
CA THR A 91 3.81 -6.71 0.05
C THR A 91 2.50 -5.93 0.21
N VAL A 92 1.60 -6.44 1.05
CA VAL A 92 0.31 -5.81 1.36
C VAL A 92 0.08 -5.85 2.86
N GLU A 93 -0.23 -4.68 3.44
CA GLU A 93 -0.65 -4.56 4.84
C GLU A 93 -2.00 -3.87 4.96
N ALA A 94 -2.81 -4.32 5.93
CA ALA A 94 -4.12 -3.76 6.21
C ALA A 94 -4.12 -3.08 7.57
N THR A 95 -4.59 -1.84 7.63
CA THR A 95 -4.78 -1.12 8.89
C THR A 95 -6.11 -0.38 8.93
N PRO A 96 -6.59 0.03 10.12
CA PRO A 96 -7.59 1.09 10.22
C PRO A 96 -7.13 2.35 9.49
N ALA A 97 -8.07 3.14 8.94
CA ALA A 97 -7.73 4.27 8.08
C ALA A 97 -6.98 5.41 8.80
N ASN A 98 -7.04 5.50 10.14
CA ASN A 98 -6.35 6.52 10.93
C ASN A 98 -4.86 6.24 11.18
N VAL A 99 -4.36 5.04 10.86
CA VAL A 99 -2.95 4.71 11.03
C VAL A 99 -2.10 5.53 10.05
N HIS A 100 -1.00 6.10 10.52
CA HIS A 100 -0.10 6.91 9.70
C HIS A 100 0.72 6.03 8.74
N ASP A 101 0.79 6.44 7.47
CA ASP A 101 1.44 5.66 6.41
C ASP A 101 2.92 5.39 6.72
N VAL A 102 3.63 6.38 7.27
CA VAL A 102 5.04 6.27 7.62
C VAL A 102 5.34 5.16 8.64
N THR A 103 4.37 4.79 9.50
CA THR A 103 4.54 3.71 10.50
C THR A 103 4.53 2.32 9.88
N GLN A 104 4.06 2.19 8.66
CA GLN A 104 3.96 0.91 7.95
C GLN A 104 5.13 0.69 6.98
N THR A 105 6.08 1.65 6.91
CA THR A 105 7.17 1.57 5.92
C THR A 105 7.98 0.30 6.04
N SER A 106 8.45 -0.04 7.24
CA SER A 106 9.30 -1.22 7.49
C SER A 106 8.60 -2.54 7.16
N SER A 107 7.30 -2.66 7.46
CA SER A 107 6.51 -3.86 7.13
C SER A 107 6.29 -4.06 5.63
N LEU A 108 6.45 -2.99 4.82
CA LEU A 108 6.30 -3.05 3.37
C LEU A 108 7.60 -3.39 2.63
N LEU A 109 8.74 -3.44 3.33
CA LEU A 109 10.03 -3.73 2.74
C LEU A 109 10.40 -5.22 2.88
N THR A 110 11.08 -5.75 1.87
CA THR A 110 11.59 -7.13 1.86
C THR A 110 12.97 -7.26 2.51
N GLY A 111 13.65 -6.12 2.67
CA GLY A 111 15.04 -6.04 3.10
C GLY A 111 16.06 -6.27 1.98
N GLU A 112 15.62 -6.36 0.73
CA GLU A 112 16.50 -6.54 -0.44
C GLU A 112 16.72 -5.22 -1.20
N GLU A 113 16.01 -4.17 -0.85
CA GLU A 113 15.95 -2.89 -1.54
C GLU A 113 17.26 -2.10 -1.45
N ASP A 114 17.68 -1.50 -2.56
CA ASP A 114 18.69 -0.46 -2.59
C ASP A 114 18.07 0.95 -2.45
N VAL A 115 16.77 1.07 -2.78
CA VAL A 115 16.06 2.35 -2.78
C VAL A 115 14.59 2.19 -2.44
N VAL A 116 14.06 3.13 -1.66
CA VAL A 116 12.63 3.23 -1.31
C VAL A 116 12.08 4.56 -1.79
N TYR A 117 10.96 4.52 -2.50
CA TYR A 117 10.22 5.70 -2.94
C TYR A 117 8.92 5.83 -2.15
N GLY A 118 8.57 7.05 -1.76
CA GLY A 118 7.30 7.33 -1.09
C GLY A 118 6.87 8.78 -1.31
N ASP A 119 5.61 9.06 -1.03
CA ASP A 119 5.10 10.42 -1.03
C ASP A 119 5.51 11.19 0.24
N SER A 120 5.08 12.43 0.37
CA SER A 120 5.39 13.26 1.54
C SER A 120 4.79 12.76 2.86
N GLY A 121 3.87 11.80 2.82
CA GLY A 121 3.33 11.11 4.00
C GLY A 121 4.35 10.17 4.66
N TYR A 122 5.39 9.77 3.91
CA TYR A 122 6.49 8.91 4.36
C TYR A 122 7.75 9.68 4.78
N LEU A 123 7.67 11.02 4.92
CA LEU A 123 8.81 11.82 5.41
C LEU A 123 9.27 11.34 6.78
N GLY A 124 10.59 11.13 6.90
CA GLY A 124 11.22 10.60 8.11
C GLY A 124 11.24 9.07 8.21
N ALA A 125 10.70 8.32 7.25
CA ALA A 125 10.67 6.85 7.29
C ALA A 125 12.04 6.21 7.55
N GLY A 126 13.10 6.70 6.92
CA GLY A 126 14.46 6.18 7.10
C GLY A 126 15.15 6.56 8.43
N ASN A 127 14.52 7.40 9.25
CA ASN A 127 15.05 7.86 10.56
C ASN A 127 14.25 7.29 11.75
N ARG A 128 13.28 6.44 11.52
CA ARG A 128 12.50 5.79 12.57
C ARG A 128 13.31 4.68 13.23
N GLU A 129 12.99 4.34 14.47
CA GLU A 129 13.63 3.24 15.21
C GLU A 129 13.45 1.89 14.51
N ASP A 130 12.28 1.68 13.88
CA ASP A 130 11.94 0.48 13.12
C ASP A 130 12.42 0.50 11.66
N ALA A 131 13.15 1.54 11.24
CA ALA A 131 13.58 1.70 9.85
C ALA A 131 14.62 0.65 9.42
N ILE A 132 14.39 0.00 8.29
CA ILE A 132 15.38 -0.85 7.65
C ILE A 132 16.37 0.05 6.90
N VAL A 133 17.50 0.37 7.54
CA VAL A 133 18.51 1.30 6.98
C VAL A 133 19.55 0.62 6.08
N ARG A 134 19.71 -0.69 6.21
CA ARG A 134 20.59 -1.51 5.37
C ARG A 134 19.84 -2.72 4.83
N ASN A 135 20.11 -3.07 3.59
CA ASN A 135 19.55 -4.27 2.99
C ASN A 135 20.30 -5.54 3.45
N LYS A 136 19.78 -6.71 3.08
CA LYS A 136 20.37 -8.02 3.40
C LYS A 136 21.82 -8.19 2.93
N SER A 137 22.26 -7.42 1.93
CA SER A 137 23.65 -7.37 1.47
C SER A 137 24.51 -6.34 2.21
N GLY A 138 24.01 -5.72 3.29
CA GLY A 138 24.72 -4.72 4.08
C GLY A 138 24.77 -3.32 3.48
N ARG A 139 24.22 -3.09 2.28
CA ARG A 139 24.22 -1.78 1.60
C ARG A 139 23.18 -0.87 2.21
N LYS A 140 23.52 0.43 2.33
CA LYS A 140 22.61 1.46 2.84
C LYS A 140 21.45 1.69 1.87
N ILE A 141 20.23 1.59 2.36
CA ILE A 141 19.01 1.88 1.60
C ILE A 141 18.83 3.39 1.43
N LYS A 142 18.56 3.84 0.20
CA LYS A 142 18.31 5.24 -0.14
C LYS A 142 16.83 5.55 -0.09
N TYR A 143 16.35 6.31 0.90
CA TYR A 143 14.96 6.76 0.99
C TYR A 143 14.76 8.00 0.13
N LYS A 144 14.09 7.86 -1.00
CA LYS A 144 13.76 8.93 -1.97
C LYS A 144 12.31 9.38 -1.78
N ILE A 145 12.03 10.03 -0.66
CA ILE A 145 10.69 10.52 -0.31
C ILE A 145 10.47 11.90 -0.94
N ASN A 146 9.26 12.16 -1.47
CA ASN A 146 8.88 13.45 -2.02
C ASN A 146 8.80 14.50 -0.89
N ARG A 147 9.29 15.72 -1.17
CA ARG A 147 9.18 16.87 -0.25
C ARG A 147 7.78 17.46 -0.30
N ARG A 148 7.35 18.06 0.79
CA ARG A 148 6.10 18.84 0.82
C ARG A 148 6.25 20.11 -0.04
N PRO A 149 5.20 20.57 -0.73
CA PRO A 149 5.25 21.82 -1.52
C PRO A 149 5.73 23.04 -0.70
N SER A 150 5.36 23.11 0.58
CA SER A 150 5.82 24.17 1.49
C SER A 150 7.33 24.18 1.71
N GLN A 151 8.00 23.04 1.69
CA GLN A 151 9.46 22.95 1.81
C GLN A 151 10.15 23.43 0.51
N LEU A 152 9.55 23.16 -0.65
CA LEU A 152 10.09 23.62 -1.93
C LEU A 152 10.02 25.13 -2.07
N LYS A 153 8.93 25.75 -1.58
CA LYS A 153 8.74 27.20 -1.62
C LYS A 153 9.79 27.99 -0.81
N LYS A 154 10.44 27.35 0.19
CA LYS A 154 11.47 27.98 1.03
C LYS A 154 12.86 28.05 0.36
N LEU A 155 13.05 27.39 -0.78
CA LEU A 155 14.31 27.39 -1.52
C LEU A 155 14.45 28.66 -2.38
N SER A 156 15.69 29.03 -2.72
CA SER A 156 15.98 30.07 -3.74
C SER A 156 15.36 29.70 -5.11
N LYS A 157 15.18 30.66 -5.99
CA LYS A 157 14.58 30.41 -7.33
C LYS A 157 15.33 29.33 -8.12
N SER A 158 16.68 29.37 -8.13
CA SER A 158 17.51 28.34 -8.79
C SER A 158 17.38 26.99 -8.08
N GLY A 159 17.37 26.96 -6.75
CA GLY A 159 17.16 25.78 -5.94
C GLY A 159 15.77 25.14 -6.16
N GLN A 160 14.74 25.95 -6.34
CA GLN A 160 13.39 25.46 -6.65
C GLN A 160 13.33 24.72 -8.01
N TYR A 161 14.04 25.22 -9.03
CA TYR A 161 14.06 24.57 -10.34
C TYR A 161 14.71 23.17 -10.25
N ALA A 162 15.91 23.08 -9.67
CA ALA A 162 16.60 21.81 -9.48
C ALA A 162 15.79 20.83 -8.61
N ALA A 163 15.20 21.32 -7.51
CA ALA A 163 14.34 20.53 -6.64
C ALA A 163 13.09 20.01 -7.36
N LYS A 164 12.40 20.85 -8.15
CA LYS A 164 11.22 20.44 -8.93
C LYS A 164 11.56 19.32 -9.92
N LYS A 165 12.69 19.39 -10.60
CA LYS A 165 13.17 18.33 -11.51
C LYS A 165 13.40 17.02 -10.75
N ALA A 166 14.04 17.07 -9.58
CA ALA A 166 14.28 15.90 -8.74
C ALA A 166 12.97 15.32 -8.18
N GLU A 167 12.02 16.16 -7.76
CA GLU A 167 10.71 15.70 -7.27
C GLU A 167 9.89 15.08 -8.40
N HIS A 168 9.93 15.66 -9.62
CA HIS A 168 9.27 15.08 -10.78
C HIS A 168 9.80 13.68 -11.11
N ALA A 169 11.13 13.48 -11.08
CA ALA A 169 11.73 12.16 -11.30
C ALA A 169 11.26 11.12 -10.26
N LYS A 170 11.14 11.49 -8.98
CA LYS A 170 10.58 10.60 -7.95
C LYS A 170 9.11 10.29 -8.22
N SER A 171 8.31 11.32 -8.56
CA SER A 171 6.88 11.15 -8.83
C SER A 171 6.62 10.28 -10.06
N SER A 172 7.47 10.35 -11.09
CA SER A 172 7.38 9.50 -12.28
C SER A 172 7.56 8.01 -11.92
N VAL A 173 8.51 7.67 -11.03
CA VAL A 173 8.65 6.30 -10.54
C VAL A 173 7.43 5.89 -9.75
N ARG A 174 6.92 6.77 -8.85
CA ARG A 174 5.75 6.48 -8.00
C ARG A 174 4.45 6.32 -8.77
N ALA A 175 4.33 6.91 -9.96
CA ALA A 175 3.13 6.79 -10.78
C ALA A 175 2.71 5.33 -11.03
N LYS A 176 3.65 4.38 -10.98
CA LYS A 176 3.37 2.94 -11.15
C LYS A 176 2.40 2.40 -10.09
N VAL A 177 2.46 2.87 -8.84
CA VAL A 177 1.53 2.40 -7.80
C VAL A 177 0.08 2.83 -8.08
N GLU A 178 -0.11 3.96 -8.78
CA GLU A 178 -1.43 4.44 -9.15
C GLU A 178 -2.12 3.50 -10.16
N HIS A 179 -1.35 2.83 -11.04
CA HIS A 179 -1.88 1.80 -11.95
C HIS A 179 -2.46 0.64 -11.16
N VAL A 180 -1.74 0.13 -10.15
CA VAL A 180 -2.22 -0.94 -9.26
C VAL A 180 -3.51 -0.52 -8.57
N PHE A 181 -3.55 0.69 -7.99
CA PHE A 181 -4.77 1.20 -7.36
C PHE A 181 -5.91 1.40 -8.36
N GLY A 182 -5.56 1.75 -9.60
CA GLY A 182 -6.51 1.84 -10.71
C GLY A 182 -7.14 0.48 -11.02
N VAL A 183 -6.35 -0.58 -11.13
CA VAL A 183 -6.85 -1.96 -11.34
C VAL A 183 -7.77 -2.35 -10.18
N VAL A 184 -7.31 -2.25 -8.94
CA VAL A 184 -8.10 -2.64 -7.76
C VAL A 184 -9.41 -1.85 -7.65
N LYS A 185 -9.38 -0.53 -7.84
CA LYS A 185 -10.56 0.32 -7.61
C LYS A 185 -11.48 0.46 -8.82
N LYS A 186 -10.97 0.37 -10.06
CA LYS A 186 -11.75 0.59 -11.28
C LYS A 186 -12.10 -0.73 -11.95
N GLN A 187 -11.12 -1.59 -12.25
CA GLN A 187 -11.37 -2.85 -12.94
C GLN A 187 -12.00 -3.89 -12.00
N LEU A 188 -11.42 -4.11 -10.83
CA LEU A 188 -11.96 -5.03 -9.81
C LEU A 188 -13.08 -4.40 -8.95
N GLN A 189 -13.43 -3.12 -9.18
CA GLN A 189 -14.50 -2.37 -8.52
C GLN A 189 -14.44 -2.38 -6.98
N PHE A 190 -13.24 -2.53 -6.40
CA PHE A 190 -13.06 -2.63 -4.97
C PHE A 190 -12.72 -1.26 -4.35
N ARG A 191 -13.72 -0.37 -4.27
CA ARG A 191 -13.64 0.96 -3.63
C ARG A 191 -14.21 0.96 -2.21
N LYS A 192 -15.11 0.02 -1.92
CA LYS A 192 -15.83 -0.07 -0.66
C LYS A 192 -15.92 -1.53 -0.21
N THR A 193 -15.58 -1.78 1.05
CA THR A 193 -15.76 -3.10 1.63
C THR A 193 -17.20 -3.35 2.05
N ARG A 194 -17.60 -4.63 2.05
CA ARG A 194 -18.89 -5.10 2.59
C ARG A 194 -18.68 -5.95 3.85
N TYR A 195 -17.44 -6.28 4.17
CA TYR A 195 -17.09 -7.13 5.31
C TYR A 195 -16.68 -6.28 6.50
N ARG A 196 -16.95 -6.76 7.70
CA ARG A 196 -16.53 -6.16 8.96
C ARG A 196 -15.32 -6.91 9.51
N GLY A 197 -14.45 -6.19 10.18
CA GLY A 197 -13.28 -6.72 10.86
C GLY A 197 -12.00 -6.66 10.02
N LEU A 198 -10.90 -6.25 10.67
CA LEU A 198 -9.59 -6.02 10.02
C LEU A 198 -9.03 -7.29 9.36
N GLU A 199 -9.18 -8.44 10.02
CA GLU A 199 -8.71 -9.74 9.50
C GLU A 199 -9.33 -10.06 8.13
N LYS A 200 -10.65 -9.87 7.98
CA LYS A 200 -11.34 -10.10 6.70
C LYS A 200 -10.93 -9.09 5.63
N GLN A 201 -10.55 -7.86 6.04
CA GLN A 201 -10.01 -6.89 5.10
C GLN A 201 -8.61 -7.26 4.63
N ARG A 202 -7.73 -7.69 5.55
CA ARG A 202 -6.39 -8.18 5.21
C ARG A 202 -6.49 -9.32 4.18
N ALA A 203 -7.29 -10.33 4.46
CA ALA A 203 -7.54 -11.43 3.54
C ALA A 203 -8.07 -10.95 2.18
N LYS A 204 -9.04 -10.01 2.18
CA LYS A 204 -9.59 -9.45 0.94
C LYS A 204 -8.56 -8.64 0.16
N PHE A 205 -7.72 -7.84 0.84
CA PHE A 205 -6.66 -7.07 0.18
C PHE A 205 -5.66 -7.99 -0.51
N ASN A 206 -5.20 -9.04 0.15
CA ASN A 206 -4.28 -10.01 -0.43
C ASN A 206 -4.84 -10.58 -1.75
N ILE A 207 -6.10 -11.00 -1.78
CA ILE A 207 -6.74 -11.49 -3.02
C ILE A 207 -6.83 -10.39 -4.10
N MET A 208 -7.24 -9.16 -3.72
CA MET A 208 -7.38 -8.09 -4.70
C MET A 208 -6.04 -7.70 -5.34
N PHE A 209 -4.98 -7.66 -4.55
CA PHE A 209 -3.65 -7.32 -5.06
C PHE A 209 -2.98 -8.51 -5.79
N ALA A 210 -3.27 -9.76 -5.41
CA ALA A 210 -2.89 -10.93 -6.22
C ALA A 210 -3.51 -10.88 -7.62
N LEU A 211 -4.83 -10.64 -7.71
CA LEU A 211 -5.52 -10.48 -8.98
C LEU A 211 -5.01 -9.27 -9.78
N ALA A 212 -4.72 -8.14 -9.11
CA ALA A 212 -4.14 -6.98 -9.77
C ALA A 212 -2.77 -7.28 -10.37
N ASN A 213 -1.92 -8.04 -9.67
CA ASN A 213 -0.64 -8.47 -10.19
C ASN A 213 -0.79 -9.34 -11.44
N LEU A 214 -1.70 -10.31 -11.43
CA LEU A 214 -1.96 -11.16 -12.59
C LEU A 214 -2.44 -10.36 -13.80
N LEU A 215 -3.32 -9.35 -13.58
CA LEU A 215 -3.81 -8.47 -14.65
C LEU A 215 -2.77 -7.46 -15.17
N LEU A 216 -1.70 -7.21 -14.43
CA LEU A 216 -0.63 -6.27 -14.81
C LEU A 216 0.61 -6.99 -15.35
N ALA A 217 0.71 -8.29 -15.15
CA ALA A 217 1.82 -9.11 -15.61
C ALA A 217 1.63 -9.66 -17.04
N ASP A 218 0.37 -9.59 -17.56
CA ASP A 218 0.05 -9.88 -18.96
C ASP A 218 0.51 -8.71 -19.86
#